data_88920c5d083899ebd1350ebb76d24c74
#
_entry.id   88920c5d083899ebd1350ebb76d24c74
#
_cell.length_a   1.000
_cell.length_b   1.000
_cell.length_c   1.000
_cell.angle_alpha   90.00
_cell.angle_beta   90.00
_cell.angle_gamma   90.00
#
_symmetry.space_group_name_H-M   'P 1'
#
loop_
_entity.id
_entity.type
_entity.pdbx_description
1 polymer ?
#
loop_
_entity_poly.entity_id
_entity_poly.type
_entity_poly.pdbx_seq_one_letter_code
_entity_poly.pdbx_strand_id
1 'polypeptide(L)'
;MPPQLAQKRNKPMALLAMMVVATLVVIGGGAYAITRVLFPSGGYANPDDLAASIETAVETNSLMSLANALPPSEVSILKAAQQVDESDGQFNWSKMTSPEALGDYMNEIDDGITSIDSVVDQKSDSVAIITLRNWRGTMSVRPGIVDVIREHFVEAKGTNLSASEQDFFESMRETFMHDNFYADMLADFKDRGLRLVAVNEGGRWYVSPSMTMVEQTLGSDRRAAPRYDADFTDVEGASSPEEAVSGMVDALSNGASMSDKDFYRFLDLPERRIAAVYADADSSSLFAVWNLGMDEFRNNVQIDWGLSSTKVSGGAIVSVGTTSITAGDYSASFNGDTVTYTVPKSDRGSRSSSRKSQTVRFTEGLVNPERLGIFTVRDSTGWHVSAARTSGNLRMVKVTDGALDQAIDGGAGEFQGYTYDTDISRDVMREIVSLRGDAGIVVIVWNFMKNSD
;
A
#
# COMPACT_ATOMS: atom_id res chain seq x y z
N MET A 1 39.57 -1.81 12.24
CA MET A 1 38.14 -2.03 12.55
C MET A 1 37.40 -0.77 12.10
N PRO A 2 36.51 -0.82 11.12
CA PRO A 2 35.68 0.32 10.81
C PRO A 2 34.58 0.48 11.91
N PRO A 3 34.21 1.70 12.28
CA PRO A 3 33.17 1.92 13.26
C PRO A 3 31.85 1.39 12.72
N GLN A 4 31.22 0.47 13.46
CA GLN A 4 29.84 0.10 13.24
C GLN A 4 28.96 1.34 13.46
N LEU A 5 28.46 1.90 12.39
CA LEU A 5 27.38 2.89 12.43
C LEU A 5 26.17 2.21 13.08
N ALA A 6 25.91 2.62 14.32
CA ALA A 6 24.69 2.24 15.02
C ALA A 6 23.51 2.79 14.21
N GLN A 7 22.88 1.92 13.43
CA GLN A 7 21.61 2.17 12.80
C GLN A 7 20.57 2.42 13.91
N LYS A 8 20.36 3.69 14.25
CA LYS A 8 19.37 4.10 15.23
C LYS A 8 17.99 3.71 14.68
N ARG A 9 17.42 2.70 15.30
CA ARG A 9 16.14 2.08 14.94
C ARG A 9 15.01 3.10 15.09
N ASN A 10 14.51 3.62 13.97
CA ASN A 10 13.21 4.34 13.91
C ASN A 10 12.00 3.38 13.85
N LYS A 11 12.23 2.09 14.14
CA LYS A 11 11.22 1.04 14.06
C LYS A 11 10.00 1.22 14.99
N PRO A 12 10.14 1.68 16.26
CA PRO A 12 8.96 1.80 17.13
C PRO A 12 7.99 2.91 16.70
N MET A 13 8.47 4.03 16.17
CA MET A 13 7.59 5.12 15.73
C MET A 13 6.77 4.76 14.47
N ALA A 14 7.38 4.07 13.51
CA ALA A 14 6.65 3.60 12.32
C ALA A 14 5.57 2.59 12.70
N LEU A 15 5.83 1.73 13.69
CA LEU A 15 4.87 0.73 14.15
C LEU A 15 3.70 1.36 14.91
N LEU A 16 3.95 2.42 15.70
CA LEU A 16 2.86 3.12 16.39
C LEU A 16 2.07 4.02 15.43
N ALA A 17 2.73 4.71 14.52
CA ALA A 17 2.01 5.41 13.47
C ALA A 17 1.14 4.42 12.68
N MET A 18 1.65 3.21 12.38
CA MET A 18 0.86 2.13 11.82
C MET A 18 -0.27 1.68 12.75
N MET A 19 -0.07 1.62 14.07
CA MET A 19 -1.13 1.24 15.00
C MET A 19 -2.18 2.33 15.16
N VAL A 20 -1.79 3.60 15.29
CA VAL A 20 -2.72 4.73 15.32
C VAL A 20 -3.46 4.83 13.99
N VAL A 21 -2.74 4.69 12.88
CA VAL A 21 -3.32 4.64 11.54
C VAL A 21 -4.19 3.38 11.38
N ALA A 22 -3.74 2.20 11.80
CA ALA A 22 -4.54 0.98 11.77
C ALA A 22 -5.78 1.09 12.67
N THR A 23 -5.65 1.71 13.84
CA THR A 23 -6.79 1.97 14.75
C THR A 23 -7.75 2.97 14.10
N LEU A 24 -7.26 4.07 13.52
CA LEU A 24 -8.08 5.02 12.76
C LEU A 24 -8.70 4.38 11.52
N VAL A 25 -7.97 3.51 10.82
CA VAL A 25 -8.43 2.77 9.64
C VAL A 25 -9.45 1.70 10.00
N VAL A 26 -9.18 0.92 11.05
CA VAL A 26 -10.10 -0.14 11.54
C VAL A 26 -11.37 0.50 12.11
N ILE A 27 -11.26 1.55 12.91
CA ILE A 27 -12.39 2.32 13.44
C ILE A 27 -13.13 3.02 12.30
N GLY A 28 -12.40 3.64 11.36
CA GLY A 28 -12.99 4.36 10.23
C GLY A 28 -13.70 3.44 9.24
N GLY A 29 -13.16 2.26 8.93
CA GLY A 29 -13.77 1.31 7.99
C GLY A 29 -15.11 0.78 8.47
N GLY A 30 -15.19 0.32 9.72
CA GLY A 30 -16.44 -0.23 10.31
C GLY A 30 -17.44 0.86 10.70
N ALA A 31 -16.99 1.89 11.41
CA ALA A 31 -17.85 2.98 11.88
C ALA A 31 -18.30 3.93 10.76
N TYR A 32 -17.53 4.07 9.68
CA TYR A 32 -17.88 4.96 8.55
C TYR A 32 -19.18 4.55 7.85
N ALA A 33 -19.48 3.27 7.73
CA ALA A 33 -20.75 2.84 7.17
C ALA A 33 -21.94 3.27 8.06
N ILE A 34 -21.77 3.25 9.38
CA ILE A 34 -22.78 3.68 10.35
C ILE A 34 -22.85 5.20 10.42
N THR A 35 -21.70 5.89 10.44
CA THR A 35 -21.66 7.35 10.61
C THR A 35 -22.15 8.10 9.36
N ARG A 36 -21.95 7.58 8.13
CA ARG A 36 -22.49 8.23 6.94
C ARG A 36 -24.01 8.19 6.83
N VAL A 37 -24.65 7.21 7.45
CA VAL A 37 -26.12 7.18 7.55
C VAL A 37 -26.61 8.23 8.55
N LEU A 38 -25.82 8.50 9.61
CA LEU A 38 -26.19 9.43 10.68
C LEU A 38 -25.62 10.84 10.46
N PHE A 39 -24.48 10.97 9.78
CA PHE A 39 -23.76 12.24 9.55
C PHE A 39 -23.28 12.34 8.09
N PRO A 40 -24.13 12.81 7.17
CA PRO A 40 -23.82 12.85 5.74
C PRO A 40 -22.69 13.82 5.35
N SER A 41 -22.29 14.73 6.25
CA SER A 41 -21.22 15.71 6.05
C SER A 41 -20.06 15.48 7.02
N GLY A 42 -19.28 14.39 6.85
CA GLY A 42 -18.05 14.18 7.63
C GLY A 42 -17.02 15.31 7.46
N GLY A 43 -15.97 15.28 8.29
CA GLY A 43 -14.91 16.30 8.30
C GLY A 43 -15.28 17.58 9.07
N TYR A 44 -14.29 18.44 9.21
CA TYR A 44 -14.33 19.64 10.04
C TYR A 44 -14.18 20.91 9.21
N ALA A 45 -14.67 22.05 9.70
CA ALA A 45 -14.64 23.31 8.96
C ALA A 45 -13.24 23.85 8.77
N ASN A 46 -12.35 23.60 9.73
CA ASN A 46 -10.97 24.03 9.73
C ASN A 46 -10.09 23.03 10.50
N PRO A 47 -8.76 23.10 10.40
CA PRO A 47 -7.86 22.16 11.07
C PRO A 47 -7.85 22.31 12.59
N ASP A 48 -8.19 23.48 13.15
CA ASP A 48 -8.28 23.70 14.60
C ASP A 48 -9.49 22.95 15.20
N ASP A 49 -10.66 22.99 14.54
CA ASP A 49 -11.82 22.21 14.95
C ASP A 49 -11.55 20.70 14.90
N LEU A 50 -10.81 20.24 13.89
CA LEU A 50 -10.36 18.85 13.78
C LEU A 50 -9.43 18.48 14.95
N ALA A 51 -8.45 19.33 15.26
CA ALA A 51 -7.51 19.14 16.37
C ALA A 51 -8.24 19.06 17.72
N ALA A 52 -9.15 20.00 17.99
CA ALA A 52 -9.98 19.99 19.21
C ALA A 52 -10.85 18.74 19.34
N SER A 53 -11.37 18.22 18.21
CA SER A 53 -12.11 16.97 18.20
C SER A 53 -11.24 15.77 18.53
N ILE A 54 -9.96 15.75 18.05
CA ILE A 54 -9.00 14.70 18.39
C ILE A 54 -8.66 14.73 19.88
N GLU A 55 -8.38 15.92 20.44
CA GLU A 55 -8.14 16.09 21.87
C GLU A 55 -9.31 15.53 22.70
N THR A 56 -10.51 15.96 22.36
CA THR A 56 -11.74 15.47 23.05
C THR A 56 -11.90 13.96 22.93
N ALA A 57 -11.66 13.39 21.75
CA ALA A 57 -11.78 11.95 21.52
C ALA A 57 -10.78 11.14 22.36
N VAL A 58 -9.55 11.63 22.50
CA VAL A 58 -8.52 11.02 23.34
C VAL A 58 -8.86 11.17 24.81
N GLU A 59 -9.20 12.35 25.28
CA GLU A 59 -9.51 12.61 26.69
C GLU A 59 -10.78 11.90 27.20
N THR A 60 -11.72 11.62 26.29
CA THR A 60 -12.97 10.93 26.64
C THR A 60 -12.96 9.44 26.27
N ASN A 61 -11.81 8.92 25.81
CA ASN A 61 -11.67 7.56 25.29
C ASN A 61 -12.76 7.21 24.25
N SER A 62 -13.07 8.17 23.38
CA SER A 62 -14.13 8.06 22.36
C SER A 62 -13.57 8.07 20.96
N LEU A 63 -12.60 7.17 20.69
CA LEU A 63 -11.94 7.09 19.39
C LEU A 63 -12.90 6.82 18.23
N MET A 64 -14.06 6.21 18.50
CA MET A 64 -15.13 6.02 17.50
C MET A 64 -15.64 7.36 16.93
N SER A 65 -15.53 8.46 17.70
CA SER A 65 -15.90 9.79 17.21
C SER A 65 -14.99 10.28 16.08
N LEU A 66 -13.76 9.75 15.98
CA LEU A 66 -12.81 10.07 14.93
C LEU A 66 -13.10 9.40 13.57
N ALA A 67 -14.09 8.51 13.49
CA ALA A 67 -14.48 7.92 12.22
C ALA A 67 -14.86 8.98 11.15
N ASN A 68 -15.43 10.12 11.59
CA ASN A 68 -15.73 11.25 10.72
C ASN A 68 -14.49 12.09 10.34
N ALA A 69 -13.36 11.82 10.98
CA ALA A 69 -12.11 12.52 10.72
C ALA A 69 -11.30 11.94 9.55
N LEU A 70 -11.77 10.87 8.90
CA LEU A 70 -11.06 10.22 7.78
C LEU A 70 -11.50 10.78 6.42
N PRO A 71 -10.57 11.01 5.47
CA PRO A 71 -10.88 11.51 4.14
C PRO A 71 -11.74 10.51 3.36
N PRO A 72 -12.80 10.95 2.67
CA PRO A 72 -13.62 10.09 1.83
C PRO A 72 -12.83 9.28 0.79
N SER A 73 -11.80 9.88 0.20
CA SER A 73 -10.93 9.23 -0.78
C SER A 73 -10.20 8.00 -0.18
N GLU A 74 -9.61 8.12 1.00
CA GLU A 74 -8.90 7.02 1.66
C GLU A 74 -9.87 5.94 2.17
N VAL A 75 -11.01 6.34 2.73
CA VAL A 75 -12.06 5.38 3.13
C VAL A 75 -12.57 4.57 1.95
N SER A 76 -12.65 5.18 0.76
CA SER A 76 -13.08 4.48 -0.45
C SER A 76 -12.14 3.35 -0.87
N ILE A 77 -10.83 3.52 -0.64
CA ILE A 77 -9.82 2.48 -0.88
C ILE A 77 -10.00 1.32 0.09
N LEU A 78 -10.19 1.62 1.38
CA LEU A 78 -10.42 0.60 2.40
C LEU A 78 -11.67 -0.24 2.11
N LYS A 79 -12.77 0.43 1.71
CA LYS A 79 -13.99 -0.28 1.30
C LYS A 79 -13.78 -1.18 0.09
N ALA A 80 -13.03 -0.70 -0.90
CA ALA A 80 -12.72 -1.50 -2.08
C ALA A 80 -11.92 -2.75 -1.71
N ALA A 81 -10.93 -2.62 -0.82
CA ALA A 81 -10.16 -3.75 -0.33
C ALA A 81 -11.04 -4.76 0.42
N GLN A 82 -11.92 -4.29 1.31
CA GLN A 82 -12.88 -5.15 2.02
C GLN A 82 -13.81 -5.91 1.07
N GLN A 83 -14.36 -5.23 0.06
CA GLN A 83 -15.25 -5.86 -0.92
C GLN A 83 -14.57 -6.96 -1.74
N VAL A 84 -13.29 -6.79 -2.02
CA VAL A 84 -12.47 -7.80 -2.71
C VAL A 84 -12.41 -9.08 -1.88
N ASP A 85 -12.03 -8.97 -0.62
CA ASP A 85 -11.85 -10.12 0.27
C ASP A 85 -13.18 -10.82 0.59
N GLU A 86 -14.27 -10.05 0.77
CA GLU A 86 -15.61 -10.60 1.02
C GLU A 86 -16.18 -11.33 -0.19
N SER A 87 -15.95 -10.81 -1.41
CA SER A 87 -16.46 -11.43 -2.65
C SER A 87 -15.79 -12.77 -2.94
N ASP A 88 -14.60 -12.97 -2.43
CA ASP A 88 -13.82 -14.21 -2.59
C ASP A 88 -14.12 -15.27 -1.50
N GLY A 89 -14.89 -14.88 -0.47
CA GLY A 89 -15.28 -15.76 0.63
C GLY A 89 -14.13 -16.22 1.52
N GLN A 90 -12.93 -15.62 1.38
CA GLN A 90 -11.73 -16.05 2.10
C GLN A 90 -11.54 -15.33 3.42
N PHE A 91 -11.98 -14.08 3.52
CA PHE A 91 -11.79 -13.28 4.73
C PHE A 91 -12.94 -12.29 4.90
N ASN A 92 -13.60 -12.35 6.02
CA ASN A 92 -14.71 -11.44 6.33
C ASN A 92 -14.24 -10.26 7.18
N TRP A 93 -13.80 -9.19 6.52
CA TRP A 93 -13.34 -7.97 7.18
C TRP A 93 -14.37 -7.35 8.12
N SER A 94 -15.68 -7.56 7.87
CA SER A 94 -16.73 -7.03 8.73
C SER A 94 -16.65 -7.60 10.16
N LYS A 95 -16.08 -8.79 10.33
CA LYS A 95 -15.82 -9.39 11.63
C LYS A 95 -14.71 -8.68 12.40
N MET A 96 -13.63 -8.27 11.68
CA MET A 96 -12.52 -7.53 12.27
C MET A 96 -12.89 -6.08 12.63
N THR A 97 -13.89 -5.52 11.94
CA THR A 97 -14.27 -4.10 12.05
C THR A 97 -15.68 -3.92 12.60
N SER A 98 -16.28 -4.97 13.14
CA SER A 98 -17.59 -4.89 13.78
C SER A 98 -17.53 -3.99 15.02
N PRO A 99 -18.65 -3.38 15.45
CA PRO A 99 -18.69 -2.63 16.70
C PRO A 99 -18.25 -3.46 17.91
N GLU A 100 -18.53 -4.77 17.89
CA GLU A 100 -18.11 -5.73 18.92
C GLU A 100 -16.59 -5.89 18.93
N ALA A 101 -15.98 -6.22 17.79
CA ALA A 101 -14.52 -6.35 17.67
C ALA A 101 -13.80 -5.07 18.09
N LEU A 102 -14.29 -3.91 17.64
CA LEU A 102 -13.75 -2.60 18.03
C LEU A 102 -13.87 -2.36 19.54
N GLY A 103 -15.00 -2.74 20.14
CA GLY A 103 -15.18 -2.68 21.58
C GLY A 103 -14.19 -3.55 22.34
N ASP A 104 -13.95 -4.77 21.86
CA ASP A 104 -12.99 -5.70 22.45
C ASP A 104 -11.55 -5.17 22.33
N TYR A 105 -11.15 -4.60 21.18
CA TYR A 105 -9.84 -3.95 21.05
C TYR A 105 -9.68 -2.78 22.02
N MET A 106 -10.71 -1.93 22.15
CA MET A 106 -10.68 -0.80 23.07
C MET A 106 -10.60 -1.22 24.53
N ASN A 107 -11.20 -2.35 24.91
CA ASN A 107 -11.12 -2.89 26.26
C ASN A 107 -9.69 -3.32 26.64
N GLU A 108 -8.84 -3.64 25.66
CA GLU A 108 -7.43 -3.98 25.88
C GLU A 108 -6.51 -2.75 25.89
N ILE A 109 -7.04 -1.57 25.61
CA ILE A 109 -6.32 -0.31 25.73
C ILE A 109 -6.72 0.36 27.04
N ASP A 110 -5.76 0.47 27.96
CA ASP A 110 -5.95 1.23 29.19
C ASP A 110 -5.51 2.66 28.91
N ASP A 111 -6.47 3.51 28.57
CA ASP A 111 -6.28 4.91 28.29
C ASP A 111 -6.65 5.75 29.50
N GLY A 112 -5.64 6.12 30.26
CA GLY A 112 -5.72 7.07 31.38
C GLY A 112 -5.24 8.46 31.01
N ILE A 113 -5.26 8.83 29.74
CA ILE A 113 -4.90 10.18 29.28
C ILE A 113 -5.96 11.16 29.79
N THR A 114 -5.54 12.08 30.66
CA THR A 114 -6.43 13.08 31.27
C THR A 114 -6.40 14.42 30.57
N SER A 115 -5.36 14.69 29.82
CA SER A 115 -5.27 15.86 28.94
C SER A 115 -4.21 15.64 27.87
N ILE A 116 -4.43 16.28 26.72
CA ILE A 116 -3.50 16.35 25.61
C ILE A 116 -3.64 17.73 24.96
N ASP A 117 -2.54 18.33 24.56
CA ASP A 117 -2.55 19.61 23.83
C ASP A 117 -2.24 19.33 22.35
N SER A 118 -2.86 20.08 21.47
CA SER A 118 -2.50 20.07 20.04
C SER A 118 -1.92 21.43 19.61
N VAL A 119 -1.11 21.39 18.59
CA VAL A 119 -0.65 22.57 17.85
C VAL A 119 -0.90 22.34 16.38
N VAL A 120 -1.64 23.24 15.78
CA VAL A 120 -1.93 23.24 14.35
C VAL A 120 -0.93 24.14 13.64
N ASP A 121 -0.26 23.58 12.63
CA ASP A 121 0.64 24.27 11.71
C ASP A 121 0.07 24.13 10.30
N GLN A 122 -0.78 25.07 9.88
CA GLN A 122 -1.35 25.08 8.55
C GLN A 122 -0.26 25.41 7.53
N LYS A 123 0.03 24.46 6.65
CA LYS A 123 1.09 24.54 5.64
C LYS A 123 0.60 25.15 4.33
N SER A 124 -0.66 24.89 3.99
CA SER A 124 -1.33 25.41 2.79
C SER A 124 -2.84 25.39 2.98
N ASP A 125 -3.59 25.76 1.94
CA ASP A 125 -5.05 25.63 1.94
C ASP A 125 -5.52 24.15 1.91
N SER A 126 -4.62 23.24 1.60
CA SER A 126 -4.91 21.79 1.44
C SER A 126 -4.25 20.92 2.49
N VAL A 127 -3.24 21.39 3.23
CA VAL A 127 -2.48 20.58 4.19
C VAL A 127 -2.21 21.34 5.48
N ALA A 128 -2.41 20.68 6.61
CA ALA A 128 -1.97 21.13 7.93
C ALA A 128 -1.31 19.99 8.70
N ILE A 129 -0.40 20.33 9.60
CA ILE A 129 0.20 19.38 10.54
C ILE A 129 -0.37 19.64 11.92
N ILE A 130 -1.04 18.64 12.49
CA ILE A 130 -1.53 18.66 13.87
C ILE A 130 -0.51 17.91 14.71
N THR A 131 0.15 18.59 15.66
CA THR A 131 1.10 17.96 16.56
C THR A 131 0.47 17.80 17.94
N LEU A 132 0.21 16.56 18.33
CA LEU A 132 -0.28 16.23 19.68
C LEU A 132 0.90 16.14 20.65
N ARG A 133 0.82 16.83 21.79
CA ARG A 133 1.91 16.94 22.77
C ARG A 133 1.38 17.15 24.18
N ASN A 134 2.31 17.23 25.16
CA ASN A 134 1.98 17.55 26.55
C ASN A 134 0.96 16.61 27.21
N TRP A 135 1.07 15.31 26.89
CA TRP A 135 0.18 14.29 27.43
C TRP A 135 0.29 14.21 28.95
N ARG A 136 -0.84 14.20 29.62
CA ARG A 136 -0.94 13.87 31.03
C ARG A 136 -1.72 12.58 31.19
N GLY A 137 -1.20 11.70 32.04
CA GLY A 137 -1.75 10.37 32.21
C GLY A 137 -0.89 9.30 31.59
N THR A 138 -1.42 8.11 31.50
CA THR A 138 -0.75 6.92 30.96
C THR A 138 -1.65 6.28 29.93
N MET A 139 -1.06 5.77 28.87
CA MET A 139 -1.71 4.87 27.95
C MET A 139 -0.93 3.56 27.95
N SER A 140 -1.61 2.46 28.10
CA SER A 140 -1.01 1.15 27.99
C SER A 140 -1.91 0.22 27.17
N VAL A 141 -1.30 -0.67 26.42
CA VAL A 141 -2.02 -1.72 25.70
C VAL A 141 -1.73 -3.02 26.43
N ARG A 142 -2.78 -3.70 26.85
CA ARG A 142 -2.64 -4.99 27.54
C ARG A 142 -2.16 -6.05 26.55
N PRO A 143 -1.33 -7.00 27.00
CA PRO A 143 -0.87 -8.10 26.12
C PRO A 143 -2.02 -8.92 25.51
N GLY A 144 -3.19 -8.92 26.14
CA GLY A 144 -4.43 -9.55 25.65
C GLY A 144 -4.93 -9.04 24.31
N ILE A 145 -4.53 -7.82 23.90
CA ILE A 145 -4.90 -7.26 22.59
C ILE A 145 -4.56 -8.21 21.42
N VAL A 146 -3.41 -8.91 21.51
CA VAL A 146 -2.99 -9.85 20.46
C VAL A 146 -3.92 -11.06 20.40
N ASP A 147 -4.38 -11.53 21.56
CA ASP A 147 -5.32 -12.65 21.61
C ASP A 147 -6.68 -12.26 21.04
N VAL A 148 -7.17 -11.08 21.38
CA VAL A 148 -8.42 -10.53 20.86
C VAL A 148 -8.35 -10.32 19.35
N ILE A 149 -7.27 -9.71 18.83
CA ILE A 149 -7.06 -9.57 17.38
C ILE A 149 -7.03 -10.94 16.70
N ARG A 150 -6.33 -11.90 17.27
CA ARG A 150 -6.25 -13.28 16.77
C ARG A 150 -7.61 -13.97 16.72
N GLU A 151 -8.43 -13.79 17.75
CA GLU A 151 -9.78 -14.38 17.82
C GLU A 151 -10.66 -13.85 16.68
N HIS A 152 -10.76 -12.53 16.53
CA HIS A 152 -11.51 -11.92 15.44
C HIS A 152 -10.93 -12.25 14.06
N PHE A 153 -9.61 -12.41 13.95
CA PHE A 153 -8.97 -12.84 12.70
C PHE A 153 -9.36 -14.27 12.32
N VAL A 154 -9.37 -15.21 13.29
CA VAL A 154 -9.83 -16.60 13.06
C VAL A 154 -11.31 -16.62 12.68
N GLU A 155 -12.14 -15.82 13.35
CA GLU A 155 -13.55 -15.69 13.00
C GLU A 155 -13.75 -15.10 11.59
N ALA A 156 -12.98 -14.07 11.24
CA ALA A 156 -13.01 -13.45 9.92
C ALA A 156 -12.56 -14.42 8.81
N LYS A 157 -11.55 -15.23 9.09
CA LYS A 157 -11.02 -16.24 8.17
C LYS A 157 -11.94 -17.46 8.04
N GLY A 158 -12.71 -17.78 9.07
CA GLY A 158 -13.58 -18.96 9.10
C GLY A 158 -12.84 -20.31 9.12
N THR A 159 -11.51 -20.29 9.27
CA THR A 159 -10.64 -21.49 9.34
C THR A 159 -9.57 -21.30 10.40
N ASN A 160 -8.92 -22.39 10.80
CA ASN A 160 -7.78 -22.33 11.72
C ASN A 160 -6.61 -21.54 11.11
N LEU A 161 -5.77 -20.99 11.98
CA LEU A 161 -4.53 -20.33 11.57
C LEU A 161 -3.54 -21.32 10.96
N SER A 162 -2.86 -20.93 9.91
CA SER A 162 -1.67 -21.60 9.42
C SER A 162 -0.50 -21.46 10.40
N ALA A 163 0.57 -22.21 10.21
CA ALA A 163 1.76 -22.14 11.07
C ALA A 163 2.36 -20.73 11.06
N SER A 164 2.47 -20.10 9.88
CA SER A 164 3.01 -18.75 9.73
C SER A 164 2.13 -17.65 10.32
N GLU A 165 0.81 -17.80 10.27
CA GLU A 165 -0.10 -16.89 10.97
C GLU A 165 0.05 -17.02 12.49
N GLN A 166 0.25 -18.24 12.99
CA GLN A 166 0.56 -18.47 14.40
C GLN A 166 1.87 -17.79 14.79
N ASP A 167 2.94 -17.99 14.00
CA ASP A 167 4.24 -17.35 14.22
C ASP A 167 4.14 -15.82 14.15
N PHE A 168 3.32 -15.28 13.25
CA PHE A 168 3.06 -13.85 13.18
C PHE A 168 2.42 -13.32 14.48
N PHE A 169 1.39 -13.99 15.00
CA PHE A 169 0.76 -13.58 16.25
C PHE A 169 1.68 -13.76 17.46
N GLU A 170 2.51 -14.79 17.49
CA GLU A 170 3.52 -14.95 18.55
C GLU A 170 4.59 -13.85 18.49
N SER A 171 5.11 -13.54 17.30
CA SER A 171 6.06 -12.43 17.12
C SER A 171 5.44 -11.07 17.49
N MET A 172 4.15 -10.86 17.17
CA MET A 172 3.40 -9.69 17.61
C MET A 172 3.31 -9.66 19.14
N ARG A 173 2.95 -10.78 19.78
CA ARG A 173 2.88 -10.90 21.24
C ARG A 173 4.24 -10.59 21.88
N GLU A 174 5.34 -11.18 21.39
CA GLU A 174 6.69 -10.90 21.87
C GLU A 174 7.02 -9.41 21.77
N THR A 175 6.67 -8.76 20.65
CA THR A 175 6.89 -7.33 20.45
C THR A 175 6.12 -6.49 21.47
N PHE A 176 4.87 -6.84 21.76
CA PHE A 176 4.03 -6.15 22.76
C PHE A 176 4.43 -6.47 24.20
N MET A 177 5.04 -7.63 24.46
CA MET A 177 5.52 -8.04 25.80
C MET A 177 6.88 -7.44 26.18
N HIS A 178 7.61 -6.83 25.24
CA HIS A 178 8.88 -6.18 25.54
C HIS A 178 8.64 -4.96 26.45
N ASP A 179 9.08 -5.04 27.70
CA ASP A 179 8.87 -4.05 28.76
C ASP A 179 9.27 -2.61 28.38
N ASN A 180 10.19 -2.44 27.42
CA ASN A 180 10.66 -1.14 26.98
C ASN A 180 9.94 -0.59 25.74
N PHE A 181 9.16 -1.40 25.02
CA PHE A 181 8.54 -0.98 23.75
C PHE A 181 7.61 0.23 23.96
N TYR A 182 6.72 0.16 24.95
CA TYR A 182 5.78 1.24 25.26
C TYR A 182 6.48 2.44 25.93
N ALA A 183 7.45 2.16 26.82
CA ALA A 183 8.19 3.22 27.48
C ALA A 183 9.01 4.06 26.50
N ASP A 184 9.71 3.41 25.57
CA ASP A 184 10.50 4.08 24.54
C ASP A 184 9.61 4.84 23.55
N MET A 185 8.47 4.27 23.20
CA MET A 185 7.47 4.87 22.34
C MET A 185 6.83 6.13 22.97
N LEU A 186 6.39 6.04 24.23
CA LEU A 186 5.82 7.17 24.94
C LEU A 186 6.87 8.26 25.23
N ALA A 187 8.13 7.90 25.45
CA ALA A 187 9.22 8.85 25.60
C ALA A 187 9.44 9.66 24.30
N ASP A 188 9.46 8.97 23.15
CA ASP A 188 9.61 9.64 21.83
C ASP A 188 8.43 10.59 21.54
N PHE A 189 7.22 10.24 21.97
CA PHE A 189 6.05 11.13 21.83
C PHE A 189 6.11 12.34 22.75
N LYS A 190 6.57 12.15 23.98
CA LYS A 190 6.75 13.28 24.93
C LYS A 190 7.76 14.29 24.40
N ASP A 191 8.80 13.81 23.72
CA ASP A 191 9.87 14.68 23.21
C ASP A 191 9.52 15.38 21.90
N ARG A 192 8.87 14.69 20.97
CA ARG A 192 8.62 15.19 19.60
C ARG A 192 7.17 15.53 19.29
N GLY A 193 6.24 15.00 20.07
CA GLY A 193 4.81 14.99 19.76
C GLY A 193 4.45 14.00 18.63
N LEU A 194 3.19 13.60 18.58
CA LEU A 194 2.63 12.81 17.48
C LEU A 194 2.16 13.77 16.39
N ARG A 195 2.75 13.67 15.21
CA ARG A 195 2.40 14.50 14.05
C ARG A 195 1.35 13.80 13.21
N LEU A 196 0.18 14.37 13.10
CA LEU A 196 -0.90 13.93 12.21
C LEU A 196 -0.95 14.89 11.02
N VAL A 197 -1.15 14.35 9.83
CA VAL A 197 -1.34 15.18 8.64
C VAL A 197 -2.83 15.35 8.39
N ALA A 198 -3.29 16.59 8.45
CA ALA A 198 -4.64 16.97 8.07
C ALA A 198 -4.68 17.42 6.61
N VAL A 199 -5.72 17.01 5.89
CA VAL A 199 -5.94 17.35 4.49
C VAL A 199 -7.33 17.95 4.29
N ASN A 200 -7.41 18.92 3.39
CA ASN A 200 -8.68 19.46 2.91
C ASN A 200 -9.19 18.63 1.73
N GLU A 201 -10.40 18.11 1.85
CA GLU A 201 -11.09 17.41 0.77
C GLU A 201 -12.54 17.90 0.67
N GLY A 202 -12.88 18.50 -0.46
CA GLY A 202 -14.22 19.05 -0.67
C GLY A 202 -14.59 20.21 0.29
N GLY A 203 -13.63 21.02 0.71
CA GLY A 203 -13.81 22.12 1.65
C GLY A 203 -13.93 21.70 3.11
N ARG A 204 -13.58 20.46 3.45
CA ARG A 204 -13.62 19.92 4.82
C ARG A 204 -12.28 19.30 5.18
N TRP A 205 -11.90 19.38 6.44
CA TRP A 205 -10.64 18.89 6.95
C TRP A 205 -10.75 17.51 7.60
N TYR A 206 -9.77 16.69 7.31
CA TYR A 206 -9.70 15.27 7.72
C TYR A 206 -8.27 14.90 8.10
N VAL A 207 -8.08 13.91 8.96
CA VAL A 207 -6.77 13.27 9.17
C VAL A 207 -6.52 12.28 8.03
N SER A 208 -5.42 12.45 7.32
CA SER A 208 -4.96 11.50 6.29
C SER A 208 -4.06 10.43 6.91
N PRO A 209 -4.53 9.19 7.07
CA PRO A 209 -3.69 8.09 7.54
C PRO A 209 -2.48 7.85 6.66
N SER A 210 -2.65 7.85 5.35
CA SER A 210 -1.58 7.56 4.40
C SER A 210 -0.46 8.61 4.46
N MET A 211 -0.79 9.90 4.45
CA MET A 211 0.20 10.96 4.59
C MET A 211 0.81 11.00 6.00
N THR A 212 0.02 10.72 7.05
CA THR A 212 0.52 10.63 8.42
C THR A 212 1.59 9.54 8.54
N MET A 213 1.36 8.39 7.94
CA MET A 213 2.33 7.29 7.92
C MET A 213 3.64 7.73 7.24
N VAL A 214 3.56 8.36 6.07
CA VAL A 214 4.75 8.87 5.38
C VAL A 214 5.46 9.93 6.21
N GLU A 215 4.74 10.91 6.78
CA GLU A 215 5.30 11.97 7.63
C GLU A 215 6.05 11.42 8.84
N GLN A 216 5.56 10.33 9.44
CA GLN A 216 6.20 9.67 10.59
C GLN A 216 7.44 8.87 10.18
N THR A 217 7.45 8.30 8.96
CA THR A 217 8.59 7.54 8.44
C THR A 217 9.72 8.45 7.93
N LEU A 218 9.41 9.69 7.60
CA LEU A 218 10.41 10.69 7.22
C LEU A 218 11.31 11.01 8.43
N GLY A 219 12.49 10.41 8.44
CA GLY A 219 13.52 10.67 9.48
C GLY A 219 14.15 12.04 9.36
N SER A 220 15.20 12.25 10.18
CA SER A 220 16.09 13.42 10.10
C SER A 220 16.88 13.48 8.78
N ASP A 221 16.99 12.36 8.06
CA ASP A 221 17.83 12.19 6.87
C ASP A 221 17.05 12.49 5.58
N ARG A 222 16.13 13.45 5.63
CA ARG A 222 15.35 13.89 4.47
C ARG A 222 16.27 14.40 3.38
N ARG A 223 15.98 14.05 2.12
CA ARG A 223 16.66 14.65 0.96
C ARG A 223 16.27 16.11 0.76
N ALA A 224 14.99 16.41 0.98
CA ALA A 224 14.41 17.74 0.87
C ALA A 224 13.27 17.92 1.88
N ALA A 225 12.79 19.13 2.05
CA ALA A 225 11.57 19.40 2.79
C ALA A 225 10.34 18.92 1.99
N PRO A 226 9.30 18.35 2.65
CA PRO A 226 8.03 18.07 1.99
C PRO A 226 7.41 19.32 1.37
N ARG A 227 6.82 19.17 0.20
CA ARG A 227 6.17 20.26 -0.56
C ARG A 227 4.69 20.36 -0.20
N TYR A 228 4.38 20.78 1.02
CA TYR A 228 3.00 20.87 1.51
C TYR A 228 2.11 21.86 0.74
N ASP A 229 2.71 22.75 -0.04
CA ASP A 229 2.06 23.72 -0.92
C ASP A 229 1.85 23.20 -2.34
N ALA A 230 2.20 21.94 -2.61
CA ALA A 230 1.97 21.32 -3.92
C ALA A 230 0.47 21.28 -4.25
N ASP A 231 0.14 21.68 -5.49
CA ASP A 231 -1.23 21.63 -6.00
C ASP A 231 -1.53 20.21 -6.50
N PHE A 232 -2.24 19.44 -5.68
CA PHE A 232 -2.69 18.09 -5.99
C PHE A 232 -4.21 17.96 -6.09
N THR A 233 -4.96 19.02 -5.84
CA THR A 233 -6.42 18.99 -5.77
C THR A 233 -7.06 19.29 -7.12
N ASP A 234 -6.53 20.26 -7.84
CA ASP A 234 -7.10 20.79 -9.07
C ASP A 234 -6.28 20.33 -10.29
N VAL A 235 -6.31 19.02 -10.52
CA VAL A 235 -5.57 18.39 -11.62
C VAL A 235 -6.51 17.60 -12.51
N GLU A 236 -6.43 17.88 -13.82
CA GLU A 236 -7.18 17.16 -14.83
C GLU A 236 -6.66 15.74 -14.98
N GLY A 237 -7.53 14.75 -14.77
CA GLY A 237 -7.26 13.34 -15.00
C GLY A 237 -7.30 12.97 -16.48
N ALA A 238 -7.19 11.69 -16.77
CA ALA A 238 -7.28 11.18 -18.13
C ALA A 238 -8.73 11.09 -18.61
N SER A 239 -8.95 11.09 -19.93
CA SER A 239 -10.27 10.98 -20.55
C SER A 239 -10.81 9.53 -20.50
N SER A 240 -9.93 8.54 -20.44
CA SER A 240 -10.26 7.11 -20.38
C SER A 240 -9.37 6.36 -19.38
N PRO A 241 -9.81 5.15 -18.94
CA PRO A 241 -8.98 4.27 -18.10
C PRO A 241 -7.61 3.95 -18.74
N GLU A 242 -7.61 3.67 -20.04
CA GLU A 242 -6.41 3.32 -20.81
C GLU A 242 -5.43 4.51 -20.87
N GLU A 243 -5.95 5.70 -21.10
CA GLU A 243 -5.14 6.93 -21.12
C GLU A 243 -4.55 7.25 -19.74
N ALA A 244 -5.25 6.92 -18.64
CA ALA A 244 -4.69 7.09 -17.30
C ALA A 244 -3.43 6.26 -17.10
N VAL A 245 -3.43 5.02 -17.60
CA VAL A 245 -2.27 4.10 -17.52
C VAL A 245 -1.18 4.51 -18.48
N SER A 246 -1.48 4.68 -19.78
CA SER A 246 -0.48 5.03 -20.77
C SER A 246 0.14 6.39 -20.47
N GLY A 247 -0.66 7.40 -20.13
CA GLY A 247 -0.17 8.74 -19.82
C GLY A 247 0.74 8.78 -18.60
N MET A 248 0.47 7.97 -17.57
CA MET A 248 1.34 7.83 -16.40
C MET A 248 2.72 7.27 -16.80
N VAL A 249 2.74 6.21 -17.60
CA VAL A 249 3.98 5.58 -18.06
C VAL A 249 4.72 6.49 -19.05
N ASP A 250 4.00 7.14 -19.96
CA ASP A 250 4.58 8.07 -20.93
C ASP A 250 5.22 9.28 -20.22
N ALA A 251 4.59 9.81 -19.16
CA ALA A 251 5.18 10.88 -18.37
C ALA A 251 6.54 10.46 -17.77
N LEU A 252 6.61 9.27 -17.17
CA LEU A 252 7.87 8.72 -16.65
C LEU A 252 8.91 8.49 -17.76
N SER A 253 8.49 7.94 -18.89
CA SER A 253 9.37 7.70 -20.06
C SER A 253 9.92 9.00 -20.65
N ASN A 254 9.16 10.09 -20.55
CA ASN A 254 9.57 11.42 -20.97
C ASN A 254 10.37 12.19 -19.89
N GLY A 255 10.73 11.55 -18.79
CA GLY A 255 11.61 12.10 -17.76
C GLY A 255 10.90 12.83 -16.63
N ALA A 256 9.57 12.79 -16.54
CA ALA A 256 8.88 13.33 -15.39
C ALA A 256 9.27 12.56 -14.11
N SER A 257 9.47 13.29 -13.03
CA SER A 257 9.63 12.69 -11.69
C SER A 257 8.27 12.40 -11.08
N MET A 258 8.24 11.59 -10.02
CA MET A 258 6.99 11.29 -9.32
C MET A 258 6.36 12.52 -8.64
N SER A 259 7.18 13.54 -8.34
CA SER A 259 6.73 14.83 -7.78
C SER A 259 6.25 15.82 -8.84
N ASP A 260 6.38 15.49 -10.12
CA ASP A 260 5.94 16.35 -11.22
C ASP A 260 4.43 16.20 -11.45
N LYS A 261 3.76 17.34 -11.72
CA LYS A 261 2.31 17.34 -12.00
C LYS A 261 1.96 16.49 -13.22
N ASP A 262 2.84 16.43 -14.21
CA ASP A 262 2.67 15.62 -15.43
C ASP A 262 2.58 14.11 -15.12
N PHE A 263 3.18 13.64 -14.03
CA PHE A 263 3.08 12.27 -13.56
C PHE A 263 1.93 12.10 -12.56
N TYR A 264 1.95 12.85 -11.43
CA TYR A 264 1.02 12.58 -10.34
C TYR A 264 -0.44 12.90 -10.68
N ARG A 265 -0.72 13.67 -11.73
CA ARG A 265 -2.08 13.89 -12.24
C ARG A 265 -2.82 12.61 -12.60
N PHE A 266 -2.09 11.57 -12.96
CA PHE A 266 -2.65 10.26 -13.29
C PHE A 266 -2.92 9.37 -12.08
N LEU A 267 -2.49 9.76 -10.87
CA LEU A 267 -2.70 8.99 -9.66
C LEU A 267 -4.04 9.33 -9.00
N ASP A 268 -4.65 8.36 -8.33
CA ASP A 268 -5.80 8.57 -7.44
C ASP A 268 -5.45 9.54 -6.32
N LEU A 269 -6.43 10.24 -5.78
CA LEU A 269 -6.20 11.37 -4.88
C LEU A 269 -5.30 11.06 -3.67
N PRO A 270 -5.44 9.92 -2.96
CA PRO A 270 -4.52 9.59 -1.85
C PRO A 270 -3.06 9.42 -2.28
N GLU A 271 -2.81 8.68 -3.34
CA GLU A 271 -1.47 8.47 -3.88
C GLU A 271 -0.89 9.75 -4.49
N ARG A 272 -1.73 10.56 -5.12
CA ARG A 272 -1.38 11.86 -5.69
C ARG A 272 -0.86 12.82 -4.62
N ARG A 273 -1.53 12.89 -3.46
CA ARG A 273 -1.09 13.68 -2.31
C ARG A 273 0.30 13.26 -1.85
N ILE A 274 0.51 11.95 -1.69
CA ILE A 274 1.79 11.40 -1.26
C ILE A 274 2.89 11.75 -2.28
N ALA A 275 2.65 11.51 -3.57
CA ALA A 275 3.61 11.79 -4.63
C ALA A 275 3.95 13.28 -4.70
N ALA A 276 2.96 14.15 -4.74
CA ALA A 276 3.14 15.59 -4.84
C ALA A 276 3.90 16.18 -3.65
N VAL A 277 3.62 15.71 -2.44
CA VAL A 277 4.18 16.30 -1.21
C VAL A 277 5.52 15.67 -0.82
N TYR A 278 5.67 14.35 -0.98
CA TYR A 278 6.77 13.62 -0.32
C TYR A 278 7.77 12.96 -1.28
N ALA A 279 7.49 12.84 -2.57
CA ALA A 279 8.38 12.07 -3.45
C ALA A 279 9.82 12.59 -3.49
N ASP A 280 10.03 13.91 -3.37
CA ASP A 280 11.35 14.52 -3.32
C ASP A 280 11.97 14.47 -1.92
N ALA A 281 11.14 14.38 -0.88
CA ALA A 281 11.58 14.41 0.51
C ALA A 281 12.03 13.03 1.02
N ASP A 282 11.50 11.96 0.43
CA ASP A 282 11.78 10.60 0.87
C ASP A 282 13.14 10.11 0.35
N SER A 283 14.02 9.73 1.28
CA SER A 283 15.26 9.01 0.96
C SER A 283 15.10 7.49 1.11
N SER A 284 13.93 7.04 1.58
CA SER A 284 13.66 5.64 1.89
C SER A 284 13.21 4.83 0.68
N SER A 285 13.07 3.53 0.88
CA SER A 285 12.71 2.56 -0.15
C SER A 285 11.28 2.66 -0.69
N LEU A 286 10.39 3.49 -0.11
CA LEU A 286 9.00 3.59 -0.57
C LEU A 286 8.91 4.01 -2.04
N PHE A 287 9.72 5.01 -2.44
CA PHE A 287 9.81 5.46 -3.83
C PHE A 287 11.04 4.89 -4.56
N ALA A 288 11.99 4.26 -3.84
CA ALA A 288 13.21 3.70 -4.46
C ALA A 288 12.90 2.59 -5.46
N VAL A 289 11.89 1.77 -5.20
CA VAL A 289 11.45 0.70 -6.12
C VAL A 289 11.01 1.27 -7.46
N TRP A 290 10.35 2.44 -7.46
CA TRP A 290 9.94 3.14 -8.67
C TRP A 290 11.09 3.85 -9.40
N ASN A 291 12.15 4.21 -8.67
CA ASN A 291 13.35 4.83 -9.23
C ASN A 291 14.39 3.81 -9.73
N LEU A 292 14.32 2.55 -9.25
CA LEU A 292 15.23 1.49 -9.69
C LEU A 292 14.95 1.11 -11.15
N GLY A 293 15.92 1.37 -12.02
CA GLY A 293 15.86 1.01 -13.45
C GLY A 293 15.13 1.99 -14.35
N MET A 294 14.54 3.07 -13.82
CA MET A 294 13.83 4.03 -14.64
C MET A 294 14.75 4.83 -15.55
N ASP A 295 16.03 5.02 -15.20
CA ASP A 295 16.99 5.72 -16.07
C ASP A 295 17.33 4.91 -17.32
N GLU A 296 17.38 3.58 -17.25
CA GLU A 296 17.53 2.71 -18.41
C GLU A 296 16.24 2.65 -19.23
N PHE A 297 15.08 2.69 -18.56
CA PHE A 297 13.76 2.71 -19.19
C PHE A 297 13.53 4.02 -19.97
N ARG A 298 13.96 5.17 -19.43
CA ARG A 298 13.74 6.51 -19.98
C ARG A 298 14.33 6.75 -21.37
N ASN A 299 15.43 6.10 -21.75
CA ASN A 299 16.20 6.52 -22.92
C ASN A 299 16.02 5.64 -24.16
N ASN A 300 15.44 4.44 -24.03
CA ASN A 300 15.47 3.46 -25.12
C ASN A 300 14.17 2.66 -25.29
N VAL A 301 13.11 2.95 -24.52
CA VAL A 301 11.87 2.18 -24.60
C VAL A 301 10.84 2.92 -25.44
N GLN A 302 10.32 2.25 -26.45
CA GLN A 302 9.16 2.68 -27.22
C GLN A 302 8.02 1.71 -26.95
N ILE A 303 6.85 2.26 -26.62
CA ILE A 303 5.66 1.47 -26.34
C ILE A 303 4.56 1.87 -27.31
N ASP A 304 4.05 0.89 -28.02
CA ASP A 304 2.83 1.03 -28.81
C ASP A 304 1.68 0.42 -28.02
N TRP A 305 0.86 1.29 -27.45
CA TRP A 305 -0.18 0.92 -26.51
C TRP A 305 -1.41 0.34 -27.19
N GLY A 306 -1.74 -0.91 -26.89
CA GLY A 306 -3.01 -1.54 -27.21
C GLY A 306 -3.69 -2.00 -25.94
N LEU A 307 -3.95 -1.06 -25.01
CA LEU A 307 -4.61 -1.35 -23.73
C LEU A 307 -6.09 -1.63 -23.94
N SER A 308 -6.65 -2.39 -23.02
CA SER A 308 -8.10 -2.64 -22.94
C SER A 308 -8.57 -2.52 -21.51
N SER A 309 -9.77 -2.01 -21.29
CA SER A 309 -10.34 -1.90 -19.95
C SER A 309 -11.59 -2.72 -19.76
N THR A 310 -11.75 -3.27 -18.57
CA THR A 310 -12.97 -3.96 -18.12
C THR A 310 -13.56 -3.19 -16.95
N LYS A 311 -14.83 -2.79 -17.05
CA LYS A 311 -15.54 -2.11 -15.96
C LYS A 311 -15.75 -3.07 -14.79
N VAL A 312 -15.43 -2.59 -13.59
CA VAL A 312 -15.66 -3.30 -12.34
C VAL A 312 -16.33 -2.35 -11.32
N SER A 313 -16.72 -2.89 -10.17
CA SER A 313 -17.25 -2.05 -9.09
C SER A 313 -16.20 -1.02 -8.65
N GLY A 314 -16.57 0.25 -8.69
CA GLY A 314 -15.74 1.38 -8.27
C GLY A 314 -14.68 1.84 -9.28
N GLY A 315 -14.66 1.30 -10.54
CA GLY A 315 -13.67 1.74 -11.53
C GLY A 315 -13.58 0.84 -12.76
N ALA A 316 -12.36 0.66 -13.24
CA ALA A 316 -12.03 -0.25 -14.33
C ALA A 316 -10.65 -0.91 -14.09
N ILE A 317 -10.48 -2.11 -14.62
CA ILE A 317 -9.19 -2.80 -14.69
C ILE A 317 -8.66 -2.62 -16.12
N VAL A 318 -7.50 -2.02 -16.24
CA VAL A 318 -6.79 -1.84 -17.51
C VAL A 318 -5.76 -2.94 -17.67
N SER A 319 -5.91 -3.74 -18.71
CA SER A 319 -5.05 -4.86 -19.04
C SER A 319 -4.26 -4.58 -20.32
N VAL A 320 -3.14 -5.26 -20.46
CA VAL A 320 -2.32 -5.24 -21.67
C VAL A 320 -3.08 -6.01 -22.76
N GLY A 321 -3.54 -5.31 -23.78
CA GLY A 321 -4.18 -5.92 -24.95
C GLY A 321 -3.16 -6.33 -26.01
N THR A 322 -3.11 -5.58 -27.13
CA THR A 322 -2.17 -5.80 -28.24
C THR A 322 -0.96 -4.84 -28.15
N THR A 323 -0.43 -4.66 -26.96
CA THR A 323 0.68 -3.73 -26.68
C THR A 323 2.01 -4.28 -27.21
N SER A 324 2.83 -3.44 -27.80
CA SER A 324 4.22 -3.78 -28.14
C SER A 324 5.21 -2.86 -27.43
N ILE A 325 6.33 -3.43 -27.00
CA ILE A 325 7.40 -2.73 -26.30
C ILE A 325 8.70 -3.04 -27.03
N THR A 326 9.48 -2.01 -27.36
CA THR A 326 10.82 -2.16 -27.91
C THR A 326 11.83 -1.39 -27.06
N ALA A 327 12.97 -2.00 -26.80
CA ALA A 327 14.06 -1.42 -26.02
C ALA A 327 15.39 -1.81 -26.67
N GLY A 328 15.89 -0.98 -27.58
CA GLY A 328 17.03 -1.32 -28.39
C GLY A 328 16.77 -2.56 -29.28
N ASP A 329 17.55 -3.62 -29.08
CA ASP A 329 17.38 -4.89 -29.81
C ASP A 329 16.37 -5.86 -29.16
N TYR A 330 15.83 -5.50 -27.99
CA TYR A 330 14.78 -6.29 -27.32
C TYR A 330 13.41 -5.85 -27.80
N SER A 331 12.50 -6.80 -27.93
CA SER A 331 11.08 -6.50 -28.18
C SER A 331 10.17 -7.48 -27.47
N ALA A 332 9.03 -6.98 -27.02
CA ALA A 332 7.93 -7.79 -26.48
C ALA A 332 6.63 -7.34 -27.13
N SER A 333 5.82 -8.28 -27.55
CA SER A 333 4.51 -8.04 -28.14
C SER A 333 3.47 -8.86 -27.38
N PHE A 334 2.55 -8.17 -26.73
CA PHE A 334 1.44 -8.77 -25.99
C PHE A 334 0.24 -8.94 -26.91
N ASN A 335 -0.46 -10.04 -26.76
CA ASN A 335 -1.73 -10.30 -27.42
C ASN A 335 -2.67 -11.05 -26.46
N GLY A 336 -3.46 -10.30 -25.70
CA GLY A 336 -4.29 -10.84 -24.64
C GLY A 336 -3.46 -11.49 -23.53
N ASP A 337 -3.54 -12.82 -23.41
CA ASP A 337 -2.86 -13.62 -22.38
C ASP A 337 -1.47 -14.14 -22.80
N THR A 338 -1.03 -13.80 -24.01
CA THR A 338 0.25 -14.26 -24.54
C THR A 338 1.22 -13.09 -24.75
N VAL A 339 2.49 -13.37 -24.59
CA VAL A 339 3.56 -12.44 -24.95
C VAL A 339 4.56 -13.16 -25.86
N THR A 340 4.91 -12.50 -26.95
CA THR A 340 6.02 -12.90 -27.81
C THR A 340 7.16 -11.95 -27.58
N TYR A 341 8.29 -12.45 -27.10
CA TYR A 341 9.46 -11.63 -26.86
C TYR A 341 10.65 -12.08 -27.71
N THR A 342 11.50 -11.14 -28.07
CA THR A 342 12.70 -11.35 -28.85
C THR A 342 13.90 -10.86 -28.06
N VAL A 343 14.87 -11.74 -27.87
CA VAL A 343 16.13 -11.45 -27.17
C VAL A 343 17.25 -11.37 -28.20
N PRO A 344 18.08 -10.30 -28.16
CA PRO A 344 19.25 -10.22 -29.02
C PRO A 344 20.24 -11.31 -28.66
N LYS A 345 21.02 -11.72 -29.62
CA LYS A 345 22.04 -12.74 -29.46
C LYS A 345 23.12 -12.26 -28.48
N SER A 346 23.41 -13.08 -27.49
CA SER A 346 24.59 -12.89 -26.66
C SER A 346 25.87 -13.05 -27.47
N ASP A 347 26.76 -12.06 -27.45
CA ASP A 347 28.07 -12.06 -28.12
C ASP A 347 29.08 -13.12 -27.60
N ARG A 348 28.65 -13.94 -26.62
CA ARG A 348 29.48 -15.00 -26.06
C ARG A 348 29.52 -16.24 -26.94
N GLY A 349 30.20 -16.13 -28.09
CA GLY A 349 30.85 -17.27 -28.74
C GLY A 349 29.99 -18.34 -29.43
N SER A 350 28.68 -18.18 -29.56
CA SER A 350 27.81 -19.16 -30.25
C SER A 350 27.71 -18.85 -31.75
N ARG A 351 28.02 -19.85 -32.59
CA ARG A 351 28.03 -19.74 -34.07
C ARG A 351 26.65 -19.66 -34.73
N SER A 352 25.57 -19.55 -34.00
CA SER A 352 24.20 -19.46 -34.54
C SER A 352 23.75 -17.98 -34.61
N SER A 353 23.38 -17.53 -35.79
CA SER A 353 23.14 -16.10 -36.11
C SER A 353 21.69 -15.63 -36.05
N SER A 354 20.80 -16.37 -35.38
CA SER A 354 19.38 -16.04 -35.35
C SER A 354 18.96 -15.38 -34.05
N ARG A 355 18.20 -14.27 -34.14
CA ARG A 355 17.39 -13.75 -33.03
C ARG A 355 16.45 -14.86 -32.56
N LYS A 356 16.39 -15.09 -31.24
CA LYS A 356 15.48 -16.09 -30.66
C LYS A 356 14.18 -15.35 -30.29
N SER A 357 13.08 -15.73 -30.92
CA SER A 357 11.75 -15.25 -30.56
C SER A 357 11.01 -16.39 -29.86
N GLN A 358 10.37 -16.09 -28.77
CA GLN A 358 9.60 -17.05 -27.97
C GLN A 358 8.23 -16.48 -27.65
N THR A 359 7.23 -17.35 -27.64
CA THR A 359 5.86 -17.00 -27.25
C THR A 359 5.48 -17.77 -26.00
N VAL A 360 5.02 -17.06 -25.01
CA VAL A 360 4.65 -17.58 -23.69
C VAL A 360 3.23 -17.15 -23.34
N ARG A 361 2.44 -18.07 -22.81
CA ARG A 361 1.18 -17.74 -22.16
C ARG A 361 1.47 -17.44 -20.69
N PHE A 362 1.50 -16.13 -20.32
CA PHE A 362 1.85 -15.71 -18.96
C PHE A 362 0.73 -15.91 -17.95
N THR A 363 -0.51 -16.18 -18.41
CA THR A 363 -1.66 -16.47 -17.53
C THR A 363 -1.84 -17.97 -17.26
N GLU A 364 -0.98 -18.83 -17.81
CA GLU A 364 -1.07 -20.28 -17.60
C GLU A 364 -0.92 -20.64 -16.12
N GLY A 365 -1.87 -21.38 -15.58
CA GLY A 365 -1.90 -21.74 -14.15
C GLY A 365 -2.47 -20.69 -13.22
N LEU A 366 -2.92 -19.54 -13.75
CA LEU A 366 -3.60 -18.52 -12.95
C LEU A 366 -5.12 -18.73 -12.97
N VAL A 367 -5.73 -18.44 -11.83
CA VAL A 367 -7.19 -18.33 -11.66
C VAL A 367 -7.53 -16.85 -11.60
N ASN A 368 -8.63 -16.44 -12.22
CA ASN A 368 -9.06 -15.04 -12.41
C ASN A 368 -8.00 -14.17 -13.12
N PRO A 369 -7.39 -14.63 -14.24
CA PRO A 369 -6.38 -13.85 -14.94
C PRO A 369 -6.89 -12.51 -15.48
N GLU A 370 -8.21 -12.32 -15.63
CA GLU A 370 -8.85 -11.06 -15.97
C GLU A 370 -8.65 -9.97 -14.90
N ARG A 371 -8.19 -10.35 -13.71
CA ARG A 371 -7.77 -9.43 -12.63
C ARG A 371 -6.34 -8.94 -12.79
N LEU A 372 -5.56 -9.51 -13.70
CA LEU A 372 -4.25 -8.99 -14.03
C LEU A 372 -4.39 -7.67 -14.79
N GLY A 373 -4.10 -6.58 -14.10
CA GLY A 373 -4.19 -5.26 -14.68
C GLY A 373 -4.08 -4.15 -13.64
N ILE A 374 -4.05 -2.95 -14.14
CA ILE A 374 -3.94 -1.73 -13.33
C ILE A 374 -5.36 -1.22 -13.04
N PHE A 375 -5.68 -1.05 -11.78
CA PHE A 375 -6.99 -0.52 -11.37
C PHE A 375 -7.02 1.00 -11.55
N THR A 376 -8.06 1.48 -12.23
CA THR A 376 -8.31 2.90 -12.42
C THR A 376 -9.65 3.29 -11.81
N VAL A 377 -9.71 4.49 -11.28
CA VAL A 377 -10.90 5.10 -10.69
C VAL A 377 -11.29 6.35 -11.45
N ARG A 378 -12.55 6.71 -11.39
CA ARG A 378 -13.05 7.96 -11.99
C ARG A 378 -13.57 8.88 -10.91
N ASP A 379 -13.09 10.11 -10.90
CA ASP A 379 -13.62 11.20 -10.11
C ASP A 379 -14.22 12.30 -11.02
N SER A 380 -14.47 13.48 -10.47
CA SER A 380 -15.00 14.64 -11.20
C SER A 380 -13.99 15.24 -12.19
N THR A 381 -12.72 14.96 -12.03
CA THR A 381 -11.61 15.49 -12.85
C THR A 381 -11.19 14.56 -13.98
N GLY A 382 -11.55 13.27 -13.92
CA GLY A 382 -11.23 12.29 -14.96
C GLY A 382 -10.91 10.91 -14.40
N TRP A 383 -10.15 10.14 -15.17
CA TRP A 383 -9.67 8.81 -14.77
C TRP A 383 -8.27 8.87 -14.18
N HIS A 384 -8.04 8.08 -13.15
CA HIS A 384 -6.80 8.02 -12.38
C HIS A 384 -6.42 6.58 -12.06
N VAL A 385 -5.13 6.30 -11.99
CA VAL A 385 -4.57 5.02 -11.54
C VAL A 385 -4.62 4.98 -10.01
N SER A 386 -5.11 3.88 -9.44
CA SER A 386 -5.04 3.61 -8.02
C SER A 386 -4.12 2.45 -7.74
N ALA A 387 -2.95 2.71 -7.19
CA ALA A 387 -1.94 1.71 -6.84
C ALA A 387 -2.44 0.80 -5.70
N ALA A 388 -3.10 1.37 -4.70
CA ALA A 388 -3.66 0.62 -3.58
C ALA A 388 -4.73 -0.38 -4.03
N ARG A 389 -5.65 0.04 -4.92
CA ARG A 389 -6.69 -0.86 -5.47
C ARG A 389 -6.09 -1.87 -6.45
N THR A 390 -5.05 -1.48 -7.21
CA THR A 390 -4.30 -2.42 -8.06
C THR A 390 -3.71 -3.54 -7.22
N SER A 391 -3.04 -3.21 -6.12
CA SER A 391 -2.49 -4.21 -5.20
C SER A 391 -3.58 -5.14 -4.64
N GLY A 392 -4.71 -4.58 -4.18
CA GLY A 392 -5.87 -5.36 -3.73
C GLY A 392 -6.41 -6.30 -4.82
N ASN A 393 -6.56 -5.78 -6.04
CA ASN A 393 -7.08 -6.54 -7.17
C ASN A 393 -6.13 -7.69 -7.59
N LEU A 394 -4.82 -7.45 -7.59
CA LEU A 394 -3.82 -8.48 -7.92
C LEU A 394 -3.82 -9.63 -6.91
N ARG A 395 -4.15 -9.40 -5.64
CA ARG A 395 -4.29 -10.46 -4.64
C ARG A 395 -5.42 -11.45 -4.96
N MET A 396 -6.38 -11.06 -5.79
CA MET A 396 -7.45 -11.95 -6.26
C MET A 396 -7.01 -12.88 -7.39
N VAL A 397 -5.86 -12.64 -8.01
CA VAL A 397 -5.27 -13.55 -8.96
C VAL A 397 -4.68 -14.72 -8.20
N LYS A 398 -5.38 -15.84 -8.22
CA LYS A 398 -4.95 -17.06 -7.55
C LYS A 398 -4.10 -17.90 -8.47
N VAL A 399 -3.38 -18.82 -7.87
CA VAL A 399 -2.54 -19.78 -8.58
C VAL A 399 -3.02 -21.17 -8.24
N THR A 400 -3.10 -22.05 -9.25
CA THR A 400 -3.37 -23.44 -9.01
C THR A 400 -2.18 -24.07 -8.28
N ASP A 401 -2.44 -24.98 -7.34
CA ASP A 401 -1.39 -25.67 -6.58
C ASP A 401 -0.33 -26.31 -7.48
N GLY A 402 -0.76 -26.94 -8.57
CA GLY A 402 0.15 -27.56 -9.51
C GLY A 402 1.07 -26.58 -10.25
N ALA A 403 0.58 -25.37 -10.58
CA ALA A 403 1.40 -24.35 -11.22
C ALA A 403 2.40 -23.74 -10.24
N LEU A 404 1.98 -23.51 -8.99
CA LEU A 404 2.87 -23.03 -7.94
C LEU A 404 3.98 -24.03 -7.63
N ASP A 405 3.63 -25.31 -7.52
CA ASP A 405 4.61 -26.40 -7.32
C ASP A 405 5.64 -26.46 -8.44
N GLN A 406 5.19 -26.39 -9.70
CA GLN A 406 6.10 -26.38 -10.85
C GLN A 406 7.04 -25.17 -10.82
N ALA A 407 6.53 -24.00 -10.45
CA ALA A 407 7.33 -22.79 -10.36
C ALA A 407 8.39 -22.88 -9.25
N ILE A 408 8.03 -23.42 -8.10
CA ILE A 408 8.97 -23.62 -6.97
C ILE A 408 10.01 -24.68 -7.33
N ASP A 409 9.61 -25.82 -7.88
CA ASP A 409 10.53 -26.89 -8.27
C ASP A 409 11.46 -26.50 -9.42
N GLY A 410 10.99 -25.62 -10.31
CA GLY A 410 11.76 -25.14 -11.43
C GLY A 410 12.72 -24.00 -11.11
N GLY A 411 12.89 -23.63 -9.84
CA GLY A 411 13.87 -22.62 -9.43
C GLY A 411 13.36 -21.18 -9.45
N ALA A 412 12.02 -20.96 -9.61
CA ALA A 412 11.47 -19.59 -9.53
C ALA A 412 11.79 -18.89 -8.19
N GLY A 413 12.08 -19.65 -7.14
CA GLY A 413 12.57 -19.17 -5.87
C GLY A 413 13.92 -18.45 -5.95
N GLU A 414 14.81 -18.81 -6.86
CA GLU A 414 16.09 -18.15 -7.07
C GLU A 414 15.96 -16.75 -7.65
N PHE A 415 14.87 -16.49 -8.35
CA PHE A 415 14.64 -15.22 -9.04
C PHE A 415 14.37 -14.05 -8.08
N GLN A 416 13.97 -14.32 -6.85
CA GLN A 416 13.71 -13.26 -5.85
C GLN A 416 14.97 -12.77 -5.12
N GLY A 417 16.17 -13.20 -5.54
CA GLY A 417 17.44 -12.79 -4.93
C GLY A 417 17.68 -13.39 -3.54
N TYR A 418 16.85 -14.34 -3.14
CA TYR A 418 17.09 -15.15 -1.95
C TYR A 418 17.81 -16.42 -2.38
N THR A 419 19.07 -16.55 -1.98
CA THR A 419 19.73 -17.86 -1.95
C THR A 419 19.02 -18.67 -0.88
N TYR A 420 18.14 -19.58 -1.33
CA TYR A 420 17.52 -20.52 -0.41
C TYR A 420 18.58 -21.48 0.07
N ASP A 421 18.73 -21.56 1.39
CA ASP A 421 19.45 -22.66 1.99
C ASP A 421 18.70 -23.94 1.57
N THR A 422 19.42 -24.93 1.08
CA THR A 422 18.88 -26.20 0.55
C THR A 422 18.06 -26.98 1.56
N ASP A 423 18.04 -26.54 2.83
CA ASP A 423 17.29 -27.15 3.93
C ASP A 423 15.88 -26.56 4.15
N ILE A 424 15.47 -25.49 3.41
CA ILE A 424 14.11 -24.97 3.50
C ILE A 424 13.20 -25.93 2.77
N SER A 425 12.23 -26.52 3.51
CA SER A 425 11.28 -27.43 2.91
C SER A 425 10.41 -26.73 1.87
N ARG A 426 10.01 -27.49 0.84
CA ARG A 426 9.09 -27.04 -0.22
C ARG A 426 7.81 -26.41 0.34
N ASP A 427 7.29 -26.95 1.43
CA ASP A 427 6.08 -26.48 2.09
C ASP A 427 6.28 -25.09 2.71
N VAL A 428 7.44 -24.84 3.32
CA VAL A 428 7.80 -23.51 3.86
C VAL A 428 7.94 -22.48 2.73
N MET A 429 8.52 -22.89 1.59
CA MET A 429 8.62 -22.02 0.42
C MET A 429 7.24 -21.65 -0.14
N ARG A 430 6.36 -22.65 -0.28
CA ARG A 430 4.98 -22.45 -0.72
C ARG A 430 4.26 -21.48 0.22
N GLU A 431 4.44 -21.64 1.51
CA GLU A 431 3.85 -20.79 2.53
C GLU A 431 4.38 -19.36 2.46
N ILE A 432 5.70 -19.15 2.34
CA ILE A 432 6.30 -17.81 2.21
C ILE A 432 5.76 -17.09 0.97
N VAL A 433 5.69 -17.76 -0.16
CA VAL A 433 5.19 -17.18 -1.43
C VAL A 433 3.70 -16.85 -1.34
N SER A 434 2.90 -17.74 -0.75
CA SER A 434 1.45 -17.54 -0.62
C SER A 434 1.10 -16.40 0.34
N LEU A 435 1.83 -16.27 1.45
CA LEU A 435 1.63 -15.21 2.44
C LEU A 435 1.91 -13.80 1.90
N ARG A 436 2.88 -13.68 1.01
CA ARG A 436 3.23 -12.38 0.41
C ARG A 436 2.26 -11.95 -0.68
N GLY A 437 1.34 -12.84 -1.12
CA GLY A 437 0.50 -12.60 -2.29
C GLY A 437 1.28 -12.62 -3.61
N ASP A 438 2.52 -13.13 -3.59
CA ASP A 438 3.44 -13.13 -4.73
C ASP A 438 3.30 -14.36 -5.62
N ALA A 439 2.43 -15.32 -5.24
CA ALA A 439 2.27 -16.59 -5.96
C ALA A 439 1.96 -16.39 -7.45
N GLY A 440 1.10 -15.45 -7.78
CA GLY A 440 0.79 -15.11 -9.17
C GLY A 440 2.01 -14.59 -9.93
N ILE A 441 2.79 -13.71 -9.30
CA ILE A 441 4.02 -13.16 -9.88
C ILE A 441 5.06 -14.25 -10.09
N VAL A 442 5.24 -15.15 -9.12
CA VAL A 442 6.18 -16.29 -9.23
C VAL A 442 5.82 -17.18 -10.41
N VAL A 443 4.53 -17.52 -10.59
CA VAL A 443 4.08 -18.34 -11.72
C VAL A 443 4.22 -17.62 -13.05
N ILE A 444 3.94 -16.33 -13.12
CA ILE A 444 4.15 -15.52 -14.32
C ILE A 444 5.64 -15.54 -14.71
N VAL A 445 6.53 -15.24 -13.76
CA VAL A 445 7.98 -15.26 -13.99
C VAL A 445 8.45 -16.65 -14.41
N TRP A 446 7.95 -17.70 -13.76
CA TRP A 446 8.23 -19.08 -14.13
C TRP A 446 7.81 -19.40 -15.57
N ASN A 447 6.61 -18.96 -15.98
CA ASN A 447 6.14 -19.15 -17.36
C ASN A 447 7.05 -18.48 -18.40
N PHE A 448 7.67 -17.34 -18.05
CA PHE A 448 8.70 -16.73 -18.88
C PHE A 448 10.00 -17.55 -18.88
N MET A 449 10.46 -18.00 -17.71
CA MET A 449 11.75 -18.70 -17.57
C MET A 449 11.75 -20.07 -18.24
N LYS A 450 10.70 -20.89 -18.04
CA LYS A 450 10.62 -22.26 -18.61
C LYS A 450 10.72 -22.31 -20.13
N ASN A 451 10.53 -21.19 -20.81
CA ASN A 451 10.62 -21.09 -22.27
C ASN A 451 11.88 -20.35 -22.74
N SER A 452 12.81 -20.03 -21.80
CA SER A 452 14.03 -19.27 -22.12
C SER A 452 15.22 -20.17 -22.55
N ASP A 453 15.11 -21.48 -22.43
CA ASP A 453 16.05 -22.49 -22.91
C ASP A 453 15.74 -22.85 -24.38
#